data_62706194fbd932987fe37510a0e81f6e
#
_entry.id   62706194fbd932987fe37510a0e81f6e
#
_cell.length_a   1.000
_cell.length_b   1.000
_cell.length_c   1.000
_cell.angle_alpha   90.00
_cell.angle_beta   90.00
_cell.angle_gamma   90.00
#
_symmetry.space_group_name_H-M   'P 1'
#
loop_
_entity.id
_entity.type
_entity.pdbx_description
1 polymer ?
#
loop_
_entity_poly.entity_id
_entity_poly.type
_entity_poly.pdbx_seq_one_letter_code
_entity_poly.pdbx_strand_id
1 'polypeptide(L)'
;NVRLFNHYNWINSESIPSEISNFIKSKNPDILCFQEYHNKNIDLFKDYSEVHLGLNGENVGLAIFSKEKIIDKGDIRDSKGKLLAIYVDLKIKNDTIRVYNTHLKSYNLDLLSLKADKKSIKEIFDKSRNVYQVQNNQSELILNHIKKSKFPIILSVDLNNTPYSFVYKKFEENYDDSFVENGNGFGSTFGSKILPMRIDYIFKSSSITSKKFIVYDVKFSDHKPISMFF
;
A
#
# COMPACT_ATOMS: atom_id res chain seq x y z
N ASN A 1 3.70 0.40 3.44
CA ASN A 1 4.93 0.89 2.83
C ASN A 1 6.10 0.73 3.81
N VAL A 2 7.17 0.02 3.39
CA VAL A 2 8.32 -0.31 4.25
C VAL A 2 9.57 0.51 3.92
N ARG A 3 9.45 1.48 3.02
CA ARG A 3 10.53 2.40 2.64
C ARG A 3 11.86 1.65 2.42
N LEU A 4 11.82 0.62 1.55
CA LEU A 4 12.95 -0.23 1.19
C LEU A 4 13.64 -0.90 2.40
N PHE A 5 12.93 -1.11 3.53
CA PHE A 5 13.50 -1.66 4.77
C PHE A 5 14.70 -0.85 5.28
N ASN A 6 14.60 0.47 5.19
CA ASN A 6 15.68 1.40 5.59
C ASN A 6 17.00 1.24 4.79
N HIS A 7 16.92 0.78 3.54
CA HIS A 7 18.10 0.50 2.70
C HIS A 7 19.10 1.66 2.59
N TYR A 8 18.61 2.90 2.64
CA TYR A 8 19.44 4.11 2.56
C TYR A 8 19.70 4.76 3.93
N ASN A 9 19.48 4.03 5.03
CA ASN A 9 19.75 4.47 6.40
C ASN A 9 19.05 5.78 6.78
N TRP A 10 17.79 6.00 6.33
CA TRP A 10 17.00 7.16 6.75
C TRP A 10 16.75 7.19 8.27
N ILE A 11 16.66 6.01 8.88
CA ILE A 11 16.71 5.80 10.31
C ILE A 11 18.13 5.29 10.61
N ASN A 12 18.82 5.93 11.56
CA ASN A 12 20.18 5.51 11.95
C ASN A 12 20.11 4.22 12.79
N SER A 13 19.78 3.11 12.16
CA SER A 13 19.69 1.77 12.75
C SER A 13 19.79 0.71 11.66
N GLU A 14 20.66 -0.26 11.86
CA GLU A 14 20.80 -1.43 10.99
C GLU A 14 19.78 -2.53 11.32
N SER A 15 19.10 -2.45 12.47
CA SER A 15 18.15 -3.46 12.95
C SER A 15 16.75 -3.36 12.33
N ILE A 16 16.45 -2.29 11.58
CA ILE A 16 15.11 -2.05 11.04
C ILE A 16 14.52 -3.26 10.27
N PRO A 17 15.25 -3.94 9.36
CA PRO A 17 14.70 -5.11 8.68
C PRO A 17 14.29 -6.24 9.65
N SER A 18 15.12 -6.52 10.66
CA SER A 18 14.82 -7.53 11.68
C SER A 18 13.71 -7.11 12.62
N GLU A 19 13.61 -5.82 12.97
CA GLU A 19 12.52 -5.28 13.79
C GLU A 19 11.17 -5.40 13.05
N ILE A 20 11.13 -5.10 11.75
CA ILE A 20 9.93 -5.31 10.91
C ILE A 20 9.55 -6.80 10.91
N SER A 21 10.52 -7.70 10.69
CA SER A 21 10.25 -9.13 10.69
C SER A 21 9.71 -9.62 12.05
N ASN A 22 10.34 -9.21 13.16
CA ASN A 22 9.90 -9.59 14.50
C ASN A 22 8.51 -9.04 14.83
N PHE A 23 8.22 -7.80 14.42
CA PHE A 23 6.89 -7.22 14.56
C PHE A 23 5.85 -8.05 13.82
N ILE A 24 6.11 -8.39 12.55
CA ILE A 24 5.20 -9.21 11.73
C ILE A 24 4.99 -10.59 12.36
N LYS A 25 6.07 -11.25 12.81
CA LYS A 25 5.97 -12.53 13.54
C LYS A 25 5.10 -12.42 14.79
N SER A 26 5.22 -11.32 15.54
CA SER A 26 4.40 -11.09 16.73
C SER A 26 2.90 -10.90 16.45
N LYS A 27 2.56 -10.40 15.26
CA LYS A 27 1.16 -10.22 14.81
C LYS A 27 0.62 -11.42 14.03
N ASN A 28 1.52 -12.22 13.47
CA ASN A 28 1.25 -13.48 12.77
C ASN A 28 0.13 -13.39 11.71
N PRO A 29 0.12 -12.36 10.84
CA PRO A 29 -0.91 -12.23 9.82
C PRO A 29 -0.82 -13.37 8.78
N ASP A 30 -1.95 -13.66 8.12
CA ASP A 30 -2.00 -14.70 7.09
C ASP A 30 -1.57 -14.16 5.72
N ILE A 31 -1.76 -12.86 5.48
CA ILE A 31 -1.44 -12.17 4.23
C ILE A 31 -0.65 -10.92 4.54
N LEU A 32 0.45 -10.69 3.81
CA LEU A 32 1.26 -9.48 3.87
C LEU A 32 1.28 -8.79 2.51
N CYS A 33 1.08 -7.49 2.51
CA CYS A 33 1.25 -6.62 1.36
C CYS A 33 2.30 -5.55 1.66
N PHE A 34 3.37 -5.53 0.87
CA PHE A 34 4.44 -4.54 1.02
C PHE A 34 4.50 -3.62 -0.18
N GLN A 35 4.54 -2.32 0.05
CA GLN A 35 4.94 -1.29 -0.91
C GLN A 35 6.38 -0.85 -0.59
N GLU A 36 7.09 -0.39 -1.61
CA GLU A 36 8.52 -0.11 -1.56
C GLU A 36 9.31 -1.31 -0.99
N TYR A 37 8.96 -2.50 -1.46
CA TYR A 37 9.64 -3.73 -1.09
C TYR A 37 11.01 -3.82 -1.75
N HIS A 38 12.04 -4.24 -1.00
CA HIS A 38 13.37 -4.55 -1.54
C HIS A 38 13.66 -6.05 -1.45
N ASN A 39 13.94 -6.68 -2.59
CA ASN A 39 14.01 -8.14 -2.74
C ASN A 39 15.09 -8.83 -1.86
N LYS A 40 16.15 -8.12 -1.48
CA LYS A 40 17.18 -8.66 -0.54
C LYS A 40 16.61 -9.14 0.81
N ASN A 41 15.40 -8.73 1.17
CA ASN A 41 14.77 -9.07 2.44
C ASN A 41 13.83 -10.28 2.36
N ILE A 42 13.80 -11.01 1.25
CA ILE A 42 12.88 -12.15 1.05
C ILE A 42 13.05 -13.22 2.13
N ASP A 43 14.27 -13.46 2.57
CA ASP A 43 14.60 -14.47 3.59
C ASP A 43 14.01 -14.19 4.97
N LEU A 44 13.61 -12.94 5.25
CA LEU A 44 12.97 -12.57 6.49
C LEU A 44 11.54 -13.12 6.64
N PHE A 45 10.94 -13.56 5.53
CA PHE A 45 9.53 -13.99 5.42
C PHE A 45 9.36 -15.44 4.98
N LYS A 46 10.34 -16.31 5.27
CA LYS A 46 10.32 -17.76 4.92
C LYS A 46 9.17 -18.54 5.57
N ASP A 47 8.56 -17.97 6.62
CA ASP A 47 7.39 -18.58 7.27
C ASP A 47 6.12 -18.52 6.40
N TYR A 48 6.13 -17.75 5.31
CA TYR A 48 5.08 -17.69 4.30
C TYR A 48 5.41 -18.62 3.15
N SER A 49 4.56 -19.62 2.91
CA SER A 49 4.78 -20.65 1.87
C SER A 49 4.60 -20.13 0.46
N GLU A 50 3.84 -19.04 0.30
CA GLU A 50 3.48 -18.50 -1.00
C GLU A 50 3.91 -17.03 -1.12
N VAL A 51 4.41 -16.65 -2.31
CA VAL A 51 4.86 -15.29 -2.59
C VAL A 51 4.59 -14.87 -4.03
N HIS A 52 4.24 -13.62 -4.22
CA HIS A 52 4.29 -12.92 -5.50
C HIS A 52 5.04 -11.61 -5.37
N LEU A 53 6.07 -11.44 -6.19
CA LEU A 53 6.88 -10.23 -6.30
C LEU A 53 6.62 -9.56 -7.65
N GLY A 54 6.18 -8.32 -7.62
CA GLY A 54 6.17 -7.45 -8.78
C GLY A 54 7.28 -6.42 -8.64
N LEU A 55 8.30 -6.50 -9.48
CA LEU A 55 9.45 -5.63 -9.39
C LEU A 55 9.52 -4.66 -10.57
N ASN A 56 9.97 -3.43 -10.27
CA ASN A 56 10.47 -2.48 -11.26
C ASN A 56 12.00 -2.60 -11.28
N GLY A 57 12.55 -3.13 -12.39
CA GLY A 57 13.94 -3.55 -12.43
C GLY A 57 14.17 -4.80 -11.58
N GLU A 58 15.34 -4.91 -10.94
CA GLU A 58 15.76 -6.17 -10.31
C GLU A 58 15.34 -6.31 -8.84
N ASN A 59 15.20 -5.21 -8.12
CA ASN A 59 15.21 -5.28 -6.66
C ASN A 59 14.05 -4.60 -5.93
N VAL A 60 13.36 -3.65 -6.54
CA VAL A 60 12.39 -2.80 -5.84
C VAL A 60 11.00 -2.91 -6.45
N GLY A 61 9.97 -3.01 -5.61
CA GLY A 61 8.60 -3.06 -6.10
C GLY A 61 7.57 -3.32 -5.02
N LEU A 62 6.67 -4.23 -5.34
CA LEU A 62 5.56 -4.66 -4.51
C LEU A 62 5.73 -6.14 -4.17
N ALA A 63 5.27 -6.56 -2.99
CA ALA A 63 5.27 -7.97 -2.63
C ALA A 63 3.95 -8.34 -1.93
N ILE A 64 3.45 -9.54 -2.23
CA ILE A 64 2.39 -10.21 -1.47
C ILE A 64 2.94 -11.54 -1.00
N PHE A 65 2.92 -11.77 0.32
CA PHE A 65 3.21 -13.04 0.95
C PHE A 65 1.93 -13.61 1.55
N SER A 66 1.76 -14.92 1.49
CA SER A 66 0.57 -15.59 2.00
C SER A 66 0.92 -16.94 2.63
N LYS A 67 0.20 -17.29 3.70
CA LYS A 67 0.14 -18.67 4.22
C LYS A 67 -0.86 -19.51 3.45
N GLU A 68 -1.86 -18.85 2.82
CA GLU A 68 -2.87 -19.47 2.00
C GLU A 68 -2.37 -19.69 0.58
N LYS A 69 -2.83 -20.77 -0.06
CA LYS A 69 -2.39 -21.16 -1.39
C LYS A 69 -2.75 -20.12 -2.45
N ILE A 70 -1.77 -19.67 -3.21
CA ILE A 70 -1.95 -18.87 -4.43
C ILE A 70 -2.36 -19.80 -5.58
N ILE A 71 -3.52 -19.54 -6.19
CA ILE A 71 -4.04 -20.30 -7.36
C ILE A 71 -3.89 -19.54 -8.67
N ASP A 72 -3.78 -18.21 -8.62
CA ASP A 72 -3.45 -17.32 -9.75
C ASP A 72 -2.77 -16.06 -9.24
N LYS A 73 -1.94 -15.45 -10.08
CA LYS A 73 -1.23 -14.21 -9.75
C LYS A 73 -0.82 -13.44 -10.99
N GLY A 74 -0.63 -12.12 -10.87
CA GLY A 74 -0.16 -11.31 -11.99
C GLY A 74 0.17 -9.88 -11.62
N ASP A 75 0.71 -9.20 -12.63
CA ASP A 75 1.11 -7.79 -12.57
C ASP A 75 0.14 -6.92 -13.37
N ILE A 76 -0.13 -5.74 -12.88
CA ILE A 76 -0.79 -4.67 -13.63
C ILE A 76 0.26 -3.63 -13.96
N ARG A 77 0.51 -3.43 -15.26
CA ARG A 77 1.50 -2.49 -15.76
C ARG A 77 0.85 -1.46 -16.67
N ASP A 78 1.41 -0.26 -16.72
CA ASP A 78 1.00 0.75 -17.70
C ASP A 78 1.56 0.43 -19.11
N SER A 79 1.20 1.25 -20.10
CA SER A 79 1.63 1.10 -21.49
C SER A 79 3.15 1.23 -21.69
N LYS A 80 3.88 1.73 -20.69
CA LYS A 80 5.34 1.84 -20.68
C LYS A 80 6.02 0.70 -19.92
N GLY A 81 5.25 -0.29 -19.46
CA GLY A 81 5.73 -1.42 -18.70
C GLY A 81 5.99 -1.15 -17.21
N LYS A 82 5.65 0.06 -16.71
CA LYS A 82 5.81 0.38 -15.29
C LYS A 82 4.79 -0.38 -14.46
N LEU A 83 5.24 -1.03 -13.39
CA LEU A 83 4.38 -1.71 -12.44
C LEU A 83 3.48 -0.70 -11.71
N LEU A 84 2.18 -0.99 -11.66
CA LEU A 84 1.17 -0.21 -10.94
C LEU A 84 0.62 -0.98 -9.75
N ALA A 85 0.36 -2.27 -9.92
CA ALA A 85 -0.14 -3.15 -8.89
C ALA A 85 0.26 -4.58 -9.17
N ILE A 86 0.14 -5.43 -8.16
CA ILE A 86 0.17 -6.89 -8.28
C ILE A 86 -1.11 -7.47 -7.68
N TYR A 87 -1.46 -8.69 -8.10
CA TYR A 87 -2.57 -9.42 -7.48
C TYR A 87 -2.23 -10.90 -7.28
N VAL A 88 -2.91 -11.50 -6.34
CA VAL A 88 -2.96 -12.95 -6.13
C VAL A 88 -4.40 -13.39 -5.87
N ASP A 89 -4.76 -14.56 -6.39
CA ASP A 89 -5.98 -15.26 -6.01
C ASP A 89 -5.64 -16.28 -4.93
N LEU A 90 -6.23 -16.11 -3.75
CA LEU A 90 -5.99 -16.94 -2.59
C LEU A 90 -7.15 -17.89 -2.37
N LYS A 91 -6.86 -19.18 -2.21
CA LYS A 91 -7.82 -20.18 -1.81
C LYS A 91 -7.93 -20.21 -0.29
N ILE A 92 -9.03 -19.70 0.25
CA ILE A 92 -9.31 -19.66 1.70
C ILE A 92 -10.47 -20.62 1.98
N LYS A 93 -10.17 -21.80 2.54
CA LYS A 93 -11.16 -22.87 2.73
C LYS A 93 -11.87 -23.24 1.41
N ASN A 94 -13.16 -22.98 1.31
CA ASN A 94 -13.97 -23.26 0.12
C ASN A 94 -14.08 -22.06 -0.83
N ASP A 95 -13.70 -20.86 -0.37
CA ASP A 95 -13.83 -19.62 -1.11
C ASP A 95 -12.52 -19.21 -1.79
N THR A 96 -12.62 -18.27 -2.69
CA THR A 96 -11.49 -17.62 -3.33
C THR A 96 -11.66 -16.12 -3.19
N ILE A 97 -10.61 -15.43 -2.77
CA ILE A 97 -10.54 -13.98 -2.77
C ILE A 97 -9.37 -13.51 -3.63
N ARG A 98 -9.50 -12.36 -4.24
CA ARG A 98 -8.39 -11.70 -4.93
C ARG A 98 -7.81 -10.59 -4.07
N VAL A 99 -6.53 -10.67 -3.78
CA VAL A 99 -5.80 -9.64 -3.03
C VAL A 99 -4.96 -8.82 -3.99
N TYR A 100 -5.15 -7.51 -3.97
CA TYR A 100 -4.35 -6.55 -4.70
C TYR A 100 -3.41 -5.81 -3.76
N ASN A 101 -2.23 -5.47 -4.29
CA ASN A 101 -1.28 -4.57 -3.63
C ASN A 101 -0.82 -3.51 -4.63
N THR A 102 -0.91 -2.24 -4.27
CA THR A 102 -0.55 -1.12 -5.16
C THR A 102 0.08 0.05 -4.42
N HIS A 103 0.84 0.85 -5.16
CA HIS A 103 1.47 2.07 -4.68
C HIS A 103 1.37 3.12 -5.78
N LEU A 104 0.56 4.16 -5.56
CA LEU A 104 0.39 5.24 -6.52
C LEU A 104 1.56 6.23 -6.45
N LYS A 105 1.72 7.00 -7.51
CA LYS A 105 2.79 7.99 -7.62
C LYS A 105 2.82 8.93 -6.41
N SER A 106 3.97 9.01 -5.73
CA SER A 106 4.19 9.97 -4.65
C SER A 106 4.37 11.40 -5.18
N TYR A 107 3.93 12.37 -4.39
CA TYR A 107 4.16 13.80 -4.66
C TYR A 107 5.63 14.20 -4.51
N ASN A 108 6.40 13.48 -3.68
CA ASN A 108 7.80 13.81 -3.36
C ASN A 108 7.97 15.32 -3.08
N LEU A 109 7.05 15.89 -2.28
CA LEU A 109 7.09 17.28 -1.86
C LEU A 109 7.87 17.36 -0.55
N ASP A 110 9.02 17.98 -0.58
CA ASP A 110 9.70 18.40 0.65
C ASP A 110 9.05 19.71 1.13
N LEU A 111 7.96 19.55 1.89
CA LEU A 111 7.17 20.66 2.42
C LEU A 111 7.98 21.52 3.41
N LEU A 112 9.08 20.99 3.97
CA LEU A 112 9.91 21.71 4.94
C LEU A 112 10.93 22.62 4.25
N SER A 113 11.27 22.37 2.98
CA SER A 113 12.20 23.18 2.20
C SER A 113 11.53 24.33 1.45
N LEU A 114 10.22 24.46 1.52
CA LEU A 114 9.46 25.41 0.71
C LEU A 114 9.57 26.83 1.25
N LYS A 115 10.13 27.73 0.43
CA LYS A 115 10.03 29.17 0.64
C LYS A 115 8.62 29.63 0.22
N ALA A 116 8.02 30.49 1.01
CA ALA A 116 6.70 31.07 0.72
C ALA A 116 6.79 32.23 -0.32
N ASP A 117 7.43 31.96 -1.49
CA ASP A 117 7.45 32.92 -2.60
C ASP A 117 6.56 32.41 -3.76
N LYS A 118 6.15 33.36 -4.64
CA LYS A 118 5.22 33.07 -5.74
C LYS A 118 5.74 32.01 -6.73
N LYS A 119 7.06 31.93 -6.92
CA LYS A 119 7.68 30.96 -7.84
C LYS A 119 7.60 29.55 -7.26
N SER A 120 7.97 29.38 -5.99
CA SER A 120 7.88 28.11 -5.28
C SER A 120 6.43 27.60 -5.21
N ILE A 121 5.46 28.48 -4.95
CA ILE A 121 4.03 28.14 -4.94
C ILE A 121 3.58 27.64 -6.31
N LYS A 122 3.97 28.30 -7.41
CA LYS A 122 3.63 27.87 -8.77
C LYS A 122 4.24 26.50 -9.10
N GLU A 123 5.52 26.30 -8.78
CA GLU A 123 6.21 25.03 -9.01
C GLU A 123 5.55 23.86 -8.26
N ILE A 124 5.12 24.09 -7.01
CA ILE A 124 4.36 23.12 -6.22
C ILE A 124 3.03 22.78 -6.90
N PHE A 125 2.30 23.81 -7.32
CA PHE A 125 1.01 23.64 -7.98
C PHE A 125 1.15 22.83 -9.28
N ASP A 126 2.11 23.18 -10.14
CA ASP A 126 2.36 22.49 -11.41
C ASP A 126 2.80 21.03 -11.15
N LYS A 127 3.69 20.78 -10.16
CA LYS A 127 4.12 19.45 -9.77
C LYS A 127 2.95 18.63 -9.22
N SER A 128 2.13 19.21 -8.35
CA SER A 128 0.96 18.55 -7.77
C SER A 128 -0.06 18.19 -8.84
N ARG A 129 -0.31 19.08 -9.81
CA ARG A 129 -1.20 18.83 -10.94
C ARG A 129 -0.73 17.66 -11.79
N ASN A 130 0.58 17.60 -12.10
CA ASN A 130 1.15 16.49 -12.87
C ASN A 130 1.04 15.16 -12.14
N VAL A 131 1.35 15.14 -10.83
CA VAL A 131 1.22 13.92 -10.03
C VAL A 131 -0.23 13.47 -9.96
N TYR A 132 -1.16 14.38 -9.75
CA TYR A 132 -2.58 14.10 -9.74
C TYR A 132 -3.05 13.45 -11.05
N GLN A 133 -2.64 13.97 -12.21
CA GLN A 133 -2.99 13.36 -13.51
C GLN A 133 -2.45 11.94 -13.64
N VAL A 134 -1.20 11.72 -13.20
CA VAL A 134 -0.60 10.37 -13.20
C VAL A 134 -1.38 9.42 -12.29
N GLN A 135 -1.69 9.84 -11.07
CA GLN A 135 -2.45 9.02 -10.12
C GLN A 135 -3.87 8.73 -10.62
N ASN A 136 -4.52 9.70 -11.28
CA ASN A 136 -5.82 9.51 -11.89
C ASN A 136 -5.79 8.39 -12.93
N ASN A 137 -4.81 8.42 -13.84
CA ASN A 137 -4.64 7.40 -14.86
C ASN A 137 -4.28 6.03 -14.24
N GLN A 138 -3.40 6.00 -13.24
CA GLN A 138 -3.04 4.78 -12.50
C GLN A 138 -4.28 4.16 -11.84
N SER A 139 -5.08 4.97 -11.13
CA SER A 139 -6.29 4.48 -10.46
C SER A 139 -7.32 3.92 -11.44
N GLU A 140 -7.49 4.54 -12.61
CA GLU A 140 -8.39 4.05 -13.67
C GLU A 140 -7.94 2.67 -14.21
N LEU A 141 -6.65 2.51 -14.51
CA LEU A 141 -6.12 1.24 -14.99
C LEU A 141 -6.31 0.12 -13.94
N ILE A 142 -6.02 0.42 -12.68
CA ILE A 142 -6.18 -0.53 -11.57
C ILE A 142 -7.66 -0.87 -11.38
N LEU A 143 -8.55 0.10 -11.27
CA LEU A 143 -9.98 -0.11 -11.08
C LEU A 143 -10.61 -0.87 -12.25
N ASN A 144 -10.20 -0.59 -13.49
CA ASN A 144 -10.66 -1.33 -14.67
C ASN A 144 -10.23 -2.80 -14.65
N HIS A 145 -9.07 -3.11 -14.04
CA HIS A 145 -8.66 -4.48 -13.84
C HIS A 145 -9.46 -5.14 -12.71
N ILE A 146 -9.62 -4.44 -11.57
CA ILE A 146 -10.36 -4.94 -10.41
C ILE A 146 -11.82 -5.27 -10.79
N LYS A 147 -12.48 -4.43 -11.57
CA LYS A 147 -13.87 -4.66 -12.06
C LYS A 147 -14.05 -5.95 -12.86
N LYS A 148 -12.98 -6.52 -13.42
CA LYS A 148 -13.00 -7.79 -14.13
C LYS A 148 -12.80 -9.00 -13.23
N SER A 149 -12.54 -8.78 -11.93
CA SER A 149 -12.37 -9.87 -10.98
C SER A 149 -13.66 -10.66 -10.82
N LYS A 150 -13.55 -11.98 -10.88
CA LYS A 150 -14.66 -12.91 -10.61
C LYS A 150 -14.84 -13.20 -9.12
N PHE A 151 -13.88 -12.74 -8.31
CA PHE A 151 -13.82 -13.01 -6.88
C PHE A 151 -13.99 -11.71 -6.08
N PRO A 152 -14.51 -11.78 -4.85
CA PRO A 152 -14.42 -10.68 -3.91
C PRO A 152 -12.98 -10.22 -3.76
N ILE A 153 -12.76 -8.91 -3.60
CA ILE A 153 -11.41 -8.35 -3.56
C ILE A 153 -11.07 -7.75 -2.19
N ILE A 154 -9.79 -7.80 -1.88
CA ILE A 154 -9.13 -6.95 -0.87
C ILE A 154 -8.04 -6.18 -1.60
N LEU A 155 -8.00 -4.86 -1.42
CA LEU A 155 -7.00 -3.99 -2.02
C LEU A 155 -6.21 -3.27 -0.91
N SER A 156 -4.95 -3.63 -0.76
CA SER A 156 -3.97 -2.89 0.05
C SER A 156 -3.32 -1.82 -0.82
N VAL A 157 -3.39 -0.56 -0.40
CA VAL A 157 -2.90 0.53 -1.24
C VAL A 157 -2.28 1.67 -0.43
N ASP A 158 -1.12 2.12 -0.86
CA ASP A 158 -0.61 3.45 -0.60
C ASP A 158 -1.08 4.38 -1.72
N LEU A 159 -2.10 5.20 -1.43
CA LEU A 159 -2.64 6.18 -2.40
C LEU A 159 -1.77 7.42 -2.52
N ASN A 160 -0.88 7.68 -1.56
CA ASN A 160 -0.19 8.96 -1.43
C ASN A 160 -1.17 10.17 -1.42
N ASN A 161 -2.41 9.93 -1.02
CA ASN A 161 -3.50 10.92 -0.96
C ASN A 161 -4.38 10.69 0.28
N THR A 162 -4.93 11.78 0.78
CA THR A 162 -5.88 11.75 1.91
C THR A 162 -7.30 11.36 1.47
N PRO A 163 -8.22 11.03 2.41
CA PRO A 163 -9.61 10.67 2.10
C PRO A 163 -10.42 11.78 1.41
N TYR A 164 -9.92 13.00 1.41
CA TYR A 164 -10.57 14.14 0.72
C TYR A 164 -10.21 14.24 -0.75
N SER A 165 -9.31 13.40 -1.24
CA SER A 165 -8.84 13.43 -2.63
C SER A 165 -9.86 12.78 -3.56
N PHE A 166 -9.88 13.25 -4.81
CA PHE A 166 -10.69 12.62 -5.86
C PHE A 166 -10.24 11.19 -6.16
N VAL A 167 -8.95 10.91 -6.02
CA VAL A 167 -8.40 9.55 -6.22
C VAL A 167 -8.98 8.59 -5.18
N TYR A 168 -9.03 8.97 -3.90
CA TYR A 168 -9.67 8.16 -2.86
C TYR A 168 -11.14 7.90 -3.17
N LYS A 169 -11.88 8.95 -3.56
CA LYS A 169 -13.32 8.84 -3.89
C LYS A 169 -13.60 7.81 -4.99
N LYS A 170 -12.74 7.70 -6.00
CA LYS A 170 -12.88 6.69 -7.05
C LYS A 170 -12.84 5.24 -6.51
N PHE A 171 -12.03 4.98 -5.48
CA PHE A 171 -12.00 3.66 -4.84
C PHE A 171 -13.21 3.46 -3.92
N GLU A 172 -13.54 4.47 -3.09
CA GLU A 172 -14.67 4.44 -2.15
C GLU A 172 -16.02 4.25 -2.85
N GLU A 173 -16.21 4.77 -4.08
CA GLU A 173 -17.44 4.58 -4.87
C GLU A 173 -17.76 3.11 -5.17
N ASN A 174 -16.78 2.22 -5.16
CA ASN A 174 -16.95 0.83 -5.57
C ASN A 174 -16.58 -0.19 -4.48
N TYR A 175 -15.83 0.24 -3.44
CA TYR A 175 -15.27 -0.64 -2.41
C TYR A 175 -15.33 0.02 -1.05
N ASP A 176 -15.59 -0.76 -0.01
CA ASP A 176 -15.68 -0.27 1.36
C ASP A 176 -14.28 -0.03 1.94
N ASP A 177 -14.06 1.14 2.53
CA ASP A 177 -12.85 1.42 3.31
C ASP A 177 -12.96 0.76 4.70
N SER A 178 -12.12 -0.23 4.95
CA SER A 178 -12.15 -1.01 6.19
C SER A 178 -11.85 -0.18 7.44
N PHE A 179 -11.12 0.95 7.31
CA PHE A 179 -10.92 1.87 8.42
C PHE A 179 -12.19 2.61 8.77
N VAL A 180 -12.98 3.03 7.78
CA VAL A 180 -14.26 3.73 8.02
C VAL A 180 -15.24 2.83 8.76
N GLU A 181 -15.24 1.52 8.46
CA GLU A 181 -16.10 0.57 9.15
C GLU A 181 -15.65 0.25 10.58
N ASN A 182 -14.35 -0.01 10.79
CA ASN A 182 -13.86 -0.64 12.02
C ASN A 182 -12.58 0.00 12.59
N GLY A 183 -12.17 1.15 12.07
CA GLY A 183 -11.02 1.90 12.58
C GLY A 183 -11.38 2.79 13.75
N ASN A 184 -10.36 3.23 14.48
CA ASN A 184 -10.49 4.14 15.61
C ASN A 184 -9.56 5.35 15.45
N GLY A 185 -10.01 6.51 15.91
CA GLY A 185 -9.25 7.75 15.90
C GLY A 185 -9.08 8.34 14.51
N PHE A 186 -7.98 9.03 14.25
CA PHE A 186 -7.71 9.72 12.98
C PHE A 186 -7.19 8.80 11.87
N GLY A 187 -6.77 7.57 12.20
CA GLY A 187 -6.25 6.61 11.23
C GLY A 187 -4.95 7.05 10.54
N SER A 188 -4.20 7.97 11.12
CA SER A 188 -2.97 8.49 10.51
C SER A 188 -1.96 7.39 10.29
N THR A 189 -1.58 7.18 9.03
CA THR A 189 -0.58 6.18 8.60
C THR A 189 0.74 6.80 8.20
N PHE A 190 0.80 8.12 7.95
CA PHE A 190 1.97 8.84 7.48
C PHE A 190 2.07 10.22 8.12
N GLY A 191 3.29 10.76 8.15
CA GLY A 191 3.56 12.14 8.53
C GLY A 191 3.99 12.31 9.99
N SER A 192 4.23 13.56 10.35
CA SER A 192 4.65 13.96 11.69
C SER A 192 3.45 14.13 12.65
N LYS A 193 3.75 14.33 13.93
CA LYS A 193 2.72 14.71 14.92
C LYS A 193 2.00 16.03 14.56
N ILE A 194 2.66 16.90 13.77
CA ILE A 194 2.13 18.21 13.37
C ILE A 194 1.19 18.08 12.17
N LEU A 195 1.48 17.17 11.23
CA LEU A 195 0.69 16.93 10.03
C LEU A 195 0.46 15.43 9.84
N PRO A 196 -0.42 14.81 10.64
CA PRO A 196 -0.76 13.40 10.50
C PRO A 196 -1.69 13.21 9.30
N MET A 197 -1.36 12.26 8.40
CA MET A 197 -2.16 11.96 7.23
C MET A 197 -2.50 10.47 7.16
N ARG A 198 -3.70 10.15 6.71
CA ARG A 198 -4.07 8.80 6.31
C ARG A 198 -3.94 8.71 4.80
N ILE A 199 -2.98 7.95 4.31
CA ILE A 199 -2.68 7.77 2.89
C ILE A 199 -2.57 6.29 2.49
N ASP A 200 -2.51 5.40 3.48
CA ASP A 200 -2.55 3.95 3.30
C ASP A 200 -3.95 3.42 3.65
N TYR A 201 -4.47 2.52 2.85
CA TYR A 201 -5.83 2.02 2.93
C TYR A 201 -5.91 0.52 2.68
N ILE A 202 -6.96 -0.10 3.23
CA ILE A 202 -7.42 -1.43 2.83
C ILE A 202 -8.88 -1.28 2.41
N PHE A 203 -9.12 -1.33 1.11
CA PHE A 203 -10.45 -1.41 0.53
C PHE A 203 -10.86 -2.86 0.34
N LYS A 204 -12.16 -3.14 0.37
CA LYS A 204 -12.70 -4.49 0.19
C LYS A 204 -14.02 -4.49 -0.55
N SER A 205 -14.39 -5.63 -1.12
CA SER A 205 -15.76 -5.88 -1.58
C SER A 205 -16.72 -5.91 -0.40
N SER A 206 -17.94 -5.39 -0.56
CA SER A 206 -18.96 -5.35 0.50
C SER A 206 -19.38 -6.74 1.00
N SER A 207 -19.13 -7.79 0.20
CA SER A 207 -19.34 -9.19 0.61
C SER A 207 -18.32 -9.72 1.62
N ILE A 208 -17.20 -9.01 1.83
CA ILE A 208 -16.19 -9.36 2.85
C ILE A 208 -16.51 -8.57 4.12
N THR A 209 -16.76 -9.24 5.23
CA THR A 209 -17.02 -8.58 6.51
C THR A 209 -15.69 -8.25 7.20
N SER A 210 -15.40 -6.97 7.36
CA SER A 210 -14.30 -6.51 8.22
C SER A 210 -14.74 -6.57 9.69
N LYS A 211 -13.92 -7.16 10.55
CA LYS A 211 -14.21 -7.30 12.00
C LYS A 211 -13.44 -6.29 12.85
N LYS A 212 -12.27 -5.89 12.38
CA LYS A 212 -11.37 -4.99 13.11
C LYS A 212 -10.37 -4.38 12.15
N PHE A 213 -10.03 -3.11 12.38
CA PHE A 213 -8.92 -2.42 11.72
C PHE A 213 -7.96 -1.85 12.76
N ILE A 214 -6.65 -1.98 12.53
CA ILE A 214 -5.63 -1.46 13.45
C ILE A 214 -4.60 -0.67 12.66
N VAL A 215 -4.27 0.52 13.14
CA VAL A 215 -3.08 1.27 12.77
C VAL A 215 -2.06 1.09 13.89
N TYR A 216 -0.88 0.57 13.58
CA TYR A 216 0.15 0.30 14.58
C TYR A 216 1.10 1.48 14.73
N ASP A 217 1.25 1.98 15.95
CA ASP A 217 2.18 3.10 16.26
C ASP A 217 3.59 2.59 16.47
N VAL A 218 4.26 2.21 15.39
CA VAL A 218 5.66 1.75 15.36
C VAL A 218 6.47 2.62 14.39
N LYS A 219 7.80 2.66 14.57
CA LYS A 219 8.68 3.61 13.86
C LYS A 219 9.72 2.88 12.99
N PHE A 220 9.28 1.93 12.17
CA PHE A 220 10.17 1.19 11.27
C PHE A 220 10.27 1.83 9.88
N SER A 221 9.34 2.71 9.56
CA SER A 221 9.21 3.44 8.32
C SER A 221 8.64 4.82 8.63
N ASP A 222 8.55 5.69 7.65
CA ASP A 222 7.73 6.91 7.70
C ASP A 222 6.23 6.61 7.55
N HIS A 223 5.87 5.38 7.15
CA HIS A 223 4.52 4.85 7.19
C HIS A 223 4.31 3.92 8.39
N LYS A 224 3.09 3.92 8.91
CA LYS A 224 2.64 2.99 9.95
C LYS A 224 1.99 1.77 9.33
N PRO A 225 2.29 0.56 9.83
CA PRO A 225 1.59 -0.64 9.38
C PRO A 225 0.10 -0.57 9.73
N ILE A 226 -0.72 -1.10 8.83
CA ILE A 226 -2.16 -1.26 9.02
C ILE A 226 -2.55 -2.71 8.86
N SER A 227 -3.59 -3.16 9.57
CA SER A 227 -4.17 -4.48 9.38
C SER A 227 -5.68 -4.47 9.46
N MET A 228 -6.29 -5.34 8.68
CA MET A 228 -7.71 -5.67 8.70
C MET A 228 -7.88 -7.13 9.09
N PHE A 229 -8.86 -7.43 9.93
CA PHE A 229 -9.30 -8.78 10.28
C PHE A 229 -10.66 -9.05 9.63
N PHE A 230 -10.82 -10.18 8.95
CA PHE A 230 -12.04 -10.55 8.22
C PHE A 230 -12.40 -12.03 8.40
#